data_f7f099148dd4f4f221b6ca45db2adfaa
#
_entry.id   f7f099148dd4f4f221b6ca45db2adfaa
#
_cell.length_a   1.000
_cell.length_b   1.000
_cell.length_c   1.000
_cell.angle_alpha   90.00
_cell.angle_beta   90.00
_cell.angle_gamma   90.00
#
_symmetry.space_group_name_H-M   'P 1'
#
loop_
_entity.id
_entity.type
_entity.pdbx_description
1 polymer ?
#
loop_
_entity_poly.entity_id
_entity_poly.type
_entity_poly.pdbx_seq_one_letter_code
_entity_poly.pdbx_strand_id
1 'polypeptide(L)'
;MSKGNALVKGNALVTGASAGIGAATVRALVADGWTVHMTARRAERLKDLAAETGAVAHVIDAADQIAMAALVSEVPFDLIVANAGAGAAMTALTDAGPSEIAQLVTLNVTSVLQLISAALPGMAARRRGHVITLGSVSGLYPTGSTLYGATKHAVRGMVRNLRIEALGQGVRFTDIQPGRVRTEFYDVAVKDAAKRDAIKETGIDELAPDDVAEAIRWAAAQPAHVNVTALEIAPTDQAYGGARFPE
;
A
#
# COMPACT_ATOMS: atom_id res chain seq x y z
N MET A 1 -39.17 -7.08 -3.15
CA MET A 1 -37.79 -7.66 -3.09
C MET A 1 -37.05 -6.90 -2.02
N SER A 2 -36.86 -7.52 -0.87
CA SER A 2 -36.12 -6.95 0.27
C SER A 2 -34.66 -6.72 -0.17
N LYS A 3 -34.18 -5.45 -0.10
CA LYS A 3 -32.74 -5.16 -0.17
C LYS A 3 -32.13 -5.81 1.07
N GLY A 4 -31.52 -6.98 0.88
CA GLY A 4 -30.78 -7.64 1.95
C GLY A 4 -29.78 -6.66 2.51
N ASN A 5 -29.83 -6.47 3.84
CA ASN A 5 -28.85 -5.70 4.60
C ASN A 5 -27.49 -6.34 4.35
N ALA A 6 -26.68 -5.77 3.48
CA ALA A 6 -25.32 -6.23 3.26
C ALA A 6 -24.61 -6.13 4.62
N LEU A 7 -24.18 -7.28 5.16
CA LEU A 7 -23.43 -7.32 6.42
C LEU A 7 -22.16 -6.47 6.25
N VAL A 8 -22.07 -5.38 7.01
CA VAL A 8 -20.87 -4.55 7.03
C VAL A 8 -19.68 -5.41 7.49
N LYS A 9 -18.64 -5.51 6.67
CA LYS A 9 -17.49 -6.38 6.94
C LYS A 9 -16.62 -5.91 8.11
N GLY A 10 -16.74 -4.66 8.50
CA GLY A 10 -15.92 -4.00 9.53
C GLY A 10 -15.26 -2.73 8.99
N ASN A 11 -14.35 -2.16 9.78
CA ASN A 11 -13.63 -0.95 9.39
C ASN A 11 -12.33 -1.28 8.68
N ALA A 12 -12.09 -0.64 7.55
CA ALA A 12 -10.84 -0.72 6.80
C ALA A 12 -10.15 0.65 6.76
N LEU A 13 -8.84 0.69 6.92
CA LEU A 13 -8.01 1.87 6.72
C LEU A 13 -7.19 1.70 5.45
N VAL A 14 -7.21 2.72 4.57
CA VAL A 14 -6.33 2.79 3.39
C VAL A 14 -5.48 4.05 3.47
N THR A 15 -4.16 3.90 3.56
CA THR A 15 -3.25 5.05 3.54
C THR A 15 -2.79 5.39 2.12
N GLY A 16 -2.49 6.67 1.86
CA GLY A 16 -2.09 7.12 0.52
C GLY A 16 -3.22 7.04 -0.51
N ALA A 17 -4.46 7.24 -0.08
CA ALA A 17 -5.67 6.98 -0.85
C ALA A 17 -6.02 8.01 -1.93
N SER A 18 -5.25 9.10 -2.07
CA SER A 18 -5.63 10.22 -2.96
C SER A 18 -5.39 9.97 -4.45
N ALA A 19 -4.79 8.86 -4.85
CA ALA A 19 -4.56 8.48 -6.25
C ALA A 19 -4.13 7.00 -6.39
N GLY A 20 -4.05 6.55 -7.64
CA GLY A 20 -3.46 5.27 -8.02
C GLY A 20 -4.05 4.07 -7.25
N ILE A 21 -3.20 3.15 -6.82
CA ILE A 21 -3.61 1.92 -6.12
C ILE A 21 -4.46 2.21 -4.88
N GLY A 22 -4.11 3.24 -4.09
CA GLY A 22 -4.85 3.59 -2.89
C GLY A 22 -6.31 3.98 -3.19
N ALA A 23 -6.54 4.84 -4.19
CA ALA A 23 -7.88 5.25 -4.59
C ALA A 23 -8.69 4.08 -5.17
N ALA A 24 -8.08 3.24 -6.01
CA ALA A 24 -8.69 2.02 -6.54
C ALA A 24 -9.06 1.05 -5.41
N THR A 25 -8.17 0.88 -4.42
CA THR A 25 -8.43 0.04 -3.24
C THR A 25 -9.63 0.53 -2.42
N VAL A 26 -9.76 1.86 -2.22
CA VAL A 26 -10.94 2.43 -1.54
C VAL A 26 -12.22 2.04 -2.25
N ARG A 27 -12.28 2.23 -3.58
CA ARG A 27 -13.46 1.86 -4.39
C ARG A 27 -13.77 0.36 -4.26
N ALA A 28 -12.79 -0.48 -4.42
CA ALA A 28 -12.94 -1.93 -4.36
C ALA A 28 -13.44 -2.41 -2.98
N LEU A 29 -12.90 -1.85 -1.88
CA LEU A 29 -13.30 -2.24 -0.54
C LEU A 29 -14.68 -1.70 -0.16
N VAL A 30 -15.05 -0.47 -0.58
CA VAL A 30 -16.42 0.06 -0.38
C VAL A 30 -17.42 -0.79 -1.14
N ALA A 31 -17.15 -1.12 -2.41
CA ALA A 31 -18.03 -2.00 -3.21
C ALA A 31 -18.16 -3.40 -2.59
N ASP A 32 -17.15 -3.87 -1.87
CA ASP A 32 -17.11 -5.16 -1.16
C ASP A 32 -17.75 -5.09 0.25
N GLY A 33 -18.31 -3.93 0.66
CA GLY A 33 -19.10 -3.75 1.90
C GLY A 33 -18.27 -3.37 3.14
N TRP A 34 -17.05 -2.88 2.99
CA TRP A 34 -16.27 -2.32 4.10
C TRP A 34 -16.69 -0.88 4.40
N THR A 35 -16.67 -0.50 5.68
CA THR A 35 -16.62 0.90 6.09
C THR A 35 -15.18 1.36 5.93
N VAL A 36 -14.89 2.14 4.88
CA VAL A 36 -13.52 2.52 4.54
C VAL A 36 -13.20 3.91 5.10
N HIS A 37 -12.14 3.99 5.90
CA HIS A 37 -11.45 5.21 6.29
C HIS A 37 -10.22 5.38 5.40
N MET A 38 -9.99 6.57 4.90
CA MET A 38 -8.89 6.82 3.98
C MET A 38 -8.05 8.02 4.40
N THR A 39 -6.73 7.91 4.30
CA THR A 39 -5.82 8.98 4.64
C THR A 39 -4.95 9.39 3.47
N ALA A 40 -4.73 10.70 3.31
CA ALA A 40 -3.74 11.28 2.42
C ALA A 40 -3.56 12.78 2.74
N ARG A 41 -2.56 13.43 2.11
CA ARG A 41 -2.28 14.87 2.26
C ARG A 41 -3.15 15.75 1.36
N ARG A 42 -3.61 15.23 0.22
CA ARG A 42 -4.33 15.98 -0.81
C ARG A 42 -5.82 16.02 -0.48
N ALA A 43 -6.24 17.07 0.27
CA ALA A 43 -7.59 17.20 0.82
C ALA A 43 -8.69 17.16 -0.25
N GLU A 44 -8.55 17.91 -1.35
CA GLU A 44 -9.58 17.96 -2.40
C GLU A 44 -9.78 16.58 -3.06
N ARG A 45 -8.72 15.85 -3.35
CA ARG A 45 -8.83 14.50 -3.92
C ARG A 45 -9.50 13.50 -2.97
N LEU A 46 -9.25 13.63 -1.66
CA LEU A 46 -9.96 12.82 -0.67
C LEU A 46 -11.44 13.19 -0.60
N LYS A 47 -11.77 14.46 -0.67
CA LYS A 47 -13.14 14.96 -0.68
C LYS A 47 -13.91 14.42 -1.89
N ASP A 48 -13.33 14.46 -3.09
CA ASP A 48 -13.93 13.95 -4.30
C ASP A 48 -14.17 12.43 -4.19
N LEU A 49 -13.16 11.68 -3.72
CA LEU A 49 -13.27 10.23 -3.53
C LEU A 49 -14.30 9.88 -2.43
N ALA A 50 -14.41 10.68 -1.37
CA ALA A 50 -15.44 10.52 -0.35
C ALA A 50 -16.85 10.74 -0.93
N ALA A 51 -17.03 11.77 -1.75
CA ALA A 51 -18.29 12.04 -2.41
C ALA A 51 -18.71 10.91 -3.39
N GLU A 52 -17.73 10.34 -4.07
CA GLU A 52 -17.92 9.21 -5.00
C GLU A 52 -18.31 7.92 -4.28
N THR A 53 -17.60 7.59 -3.18
CA THR A 53 -17.61 6.25 -2.58
C THR A 53 -18.36 6.16 -1.26
N GLY A 54 -18.56 7.28 -0.56
CA GLY A 54 -19.05 7.31 0.82
C GLY A 54 -17.99 6.95 1.86
N ALA A 55 -16.70 6.79 1.47
CA ALA A 55 -15.60 6.55 2.40
C ALA A 55 -15.33 7.75 3.30
N VAL A 56 -14.85 7.52 4.53
CA VAL A 56 -14.53 8.55 5.50
C VAL A 56 -13.12 9.10 5.24
N ALA A 57 -13.03 10.38 4.91
CA ALA A 57 -11.77 11.04 4.60
C ALA A 57 -11.09 11.65 5.83
N HIS A 58 -9.79 11.39 5.99
CA HIS A 58 -8.94 12.00 7.01
C HIS A 58 -7.72 12.62 6.33
N VAL A 59 -7.58 13.94 6.42
CA VAL A 59 -6.42 14.64 5.84
C VAL A 59 -5.24 14.48 6.80
N ILE A 60 -4.52 13.39 6.66
CA ILE A 60 -3.39 13.00 7.52
C ILE A 60 -2.23 12.58 6.63
N ASP A 61 -1.02 13.09 6.92
CA ASP A 61 0.22 12.56 6.34
C ASP A 61 0.54 11.20 6.99
N ALA A 62 0.84 10.19 6.21
CA ALA A 62 1.23 8.87 6.73
C ALA A 62 2.49 8.93 7.63
N ALA A 63 3.32 9.94 7.47
CA ALA A 63 4.48 10.20 8.33
C ALA A 63 4.12 10.92 9.65
N ASP A 64 2.91 11.46 9.79
CA ASP A 64 2.43 12.02 11.06
C ASP A 64 1.95 10.91 11.99
N GLN A 65 2.88 10.47 12.82
CA GLN A 65 2.69 9.34 13.74
C GLN A 65 1.64 9.62 14.82
N ILE A 66 1.56 10.87 15.26
CA ILE A 66 0.63 11.25 16.34
C ILE A 66 -0.80 11.20 15.80
N ALA A 67 -1.05 11.83 14.65
CA ALA A 67 -2.37 11.84 14.04
C ALA A 67 -2.80 10.42 13.59
N MET A 68 -1.89 9.61 13.06
CA MET A 68 -2.19 8.21 12.68
C MET A 68 -2.50 7.35 13.90
N ALA A 69 -1.74 7.47 14.99
CA ALA A 69 -2.01 6.72 16.23
C ALA A 69 -3.34 7.14 16.87
N ALA A 70 -3.68 8.43 16.87
CA ALA A 70 -4.98 8.93 17.33
C ALA A 70 -6.12 8.29 16.52
N LEU A 71 -6.06 8.33 15.19
CA LEU A 71 -7.07 7.69 14.33
C LEU A 71 -7.24 6.21 14.63
N VAL A 72 -6.15 5.47 14.80
CA VAL A 72 -6.17 4.03 15.09
C VAL A 72 -6.72 3.73 16.48
N SER A 73 -6.54 4.63 17.45
CA SER A 73 -7.12 4.48 18.80
C SER A 73 -8.63 4.74 18.85
N GLU A 74 -9.12 5.64 17.98
CA GLU A 74 -10.53 6.00 17.90
C GLU A 74 -11.37 4.97 17.11
N VAL A 75 -10.79 4.40 16.05
CA VAL A 75 -11.50 3.49 15.14
C VAL A 75 -10.91 2.08 15.23
N PRO A 76 -11.70 1.07 15.62
CA PRO A 76 -11.24 -0.32 15.64
C PRO A 76 -11.18 -0.90 14.23
N PHE A 77 -10.02 -0.81 13.58
CA PHE A 77 -9.81 -1.35 12.25
C PHE A 77 -9.66 -2.87 12.27
N ASP A 78 -10.37 -3.54 11.34
CA ASP A 78 -10.25 -4.98 11.06
C ASP A 78 -9.34 -5.25 9.84
N LEU A 79 -9.18 -4.24 8.97
CA LEU A 79 -8.29 -4.27 7.82
C LEU A 79 -7.48 -2.98 7.76
N ILE A 80 -6.18 -3.09 7.56
CA ILE A 80 -5.31 -1.95 7.26
C ILE A 80 -4.57 -2.23 5.96
N VAL A 81 -4.71 -1.32 5.01
CA VAL A 81 -3.91 -1.32 3.77
C VAL A 81 -2.89 -0.20 3.87
N ALA A 82 -1.66 -0.55 4.26
CA ALA A 82 -0.52 0.36 4.35
C ALA A 82 0.05 0.59 2.94
N ASN A 83 -0.67 1.43 2.17
CA ASN A 83 -0.35 1.72 0.77
C ASN A 83 0.49 3.00 0.60
N ALA A 84 0.45 3.94 1.54
CA ALA A 84 1.24 5.16 1.44
C ALA A 84 2.72 4.85 1.24
N GLY A 85 3.32 5.46 0.23
CA GLY A 85 4.72 5.28 -0.11
C GLY A 85 5.12 6.19 -1.26
N ALA A 86 6.42 6.35 -1.46
CA ALA A 86 7.00 7.11 -2.56
C ALA A 86 8.12 6.30 -3.23
N GLY A 87 8.38 6.63 -4.51
CA GLY A 87 9.61 6.23 -5.18
C GLY A 87 10.74 7.18 -4.83
N ALA A 88 11.96 6.68 -4.82
CA ALA A 88 13.13 7.54 -4.94
C ALA A 88 13.26 7.98 -6.40
N ALA A 89 13.94 9.11 -6.62
CA ALA A 89 14.49 9.36 -7.93
C ALA A 89 15.25 8.09 -8.36
N MET A 90 14.99 7.62 -9.59
CA MET A 90 15.69 6.44 -10.17
C MET A 90 17.14 6.83 -10.49
N THR A 91 17.84 7.31 -9.46
CA THR A 91 19.22 7.81 -9.52
C THR A 91 20.14 6.85 -8.78
N ALA A 92 21.42 6.92 -9.08
CA ALA A 92 22.43 6.20 -8.31
C ALA A 92 22.37 6.62 -6.83
N LEU A 93 22.66 5.72 -5.92
CA LEU A 93 22.65 6.03 -4.48
C LEU A 93 23.57 7.19 -4.12
N THR A 94 24.68 7.37 -4.88
CA THR A 94 25.61 8.48 -4.74
C THR A 94 25.00 9.86 -4.98
N ASP A 95 23.90 9.92 -5.72
CA ASP A 95 23.21 11.16 -6.07
C ASP A 95 22.09 11.50 -5.07
N ALA A 96 21.74 10.54 -4.20
CA ALA A 96 20.72 10.74 -3.17
C ALA A 96 21.29 11.51 -1.99
N GLY A 97 20.72 12.68 -1.69
CA GLY A 97 21.11 13.47 -0.52
C GLY A 97 20.59 12.86 0.79
N PRO A 98 21.22 13.19 1.94
CA PRO A 98 20.80 12.67 3.25
C PRO A 98 19.32 12.92 3.56
N SER A 99 18.78 14.07 3.17
CA SER A 99 17.36 14.41 3.38
C SER A 99 16.42 13.51 2.55
N GLU A 100 16.78 13.19 1.31
CA GLU A 100 15.98 12.30 0.45
C GLU A 100 15.98 10.88 1.01
N ILE A 101 17.14 10.39 1.45
CA ILE A 101 17.27 9.08 2.10
C ILE A 101 16.37 9.02 3.34
N ALA A 102 16.48 10.02 4.23
CA ALA A 102 15.68 10.08 5.46
C ALA A 102 14.18 10.14 5.17
N GLN A 103 13.74 10.98 4.23
CA GLN A 103 12.33 11.11 3.86
C GLN A 103 11.75 9.80 3.31
N LEU A 104 12.49 9.12 2.43
CA LEU A 104 12.01 7.88 1.84
C LEU A 104 11.93 6.75 2.89
N VAL A 105 12.93 6.61 3.75
CA VAL A 105 12.92 5.64 4.85
C VAL A 105 11.79 5.96 5.83
N THR A 106 11.58 7.23 6.18
CA THR A 106 10.48 7.65 7.05
C THR A 106 9.13 7.27 6.46
N LEU A 107 8.89 7.58 5.18
CA LEU A 107 7.60 7.31 4.57
C LEU A 107 7.38 5.82 4.28
N ASN A 108 8.36 5.12 3.70
CA ASN A 108 8.16 3.75 3.23
C ASN A 108 8.37 2.68 4.32
N VAL A 109 9.09 2.99 5.40
CA VAL A 109 9.44 2.00 6.43
C VAL A 109 8.93 2.43 7.79
N THR A 110 9.37 3.58 8.30
CA THR A 110 9.07 4.02 9.66
C THR A 110 7.57 4.22 9.86
N SER A 111 6.89 4.89 8.92
CA SER A 111 5.44 5.13 9.01
C SER A 111 4.63 3.83 9.03
N VAL A 112 5.05 2.83 8.25
CA VAL A 112 4.39 1.53 8.20
C VAL A 112 4.57 0.78 9.53
N LEU A 113 5.80 0.75 10.08
CA LEU A 113 6.09 0.14 11.37
C LEU A 113 5.24 0.77 12.48
N GLN A 114 5.17 2.09 12.52
CA GLN A 114 4.44 2.83 13.56
C GLN A 114 2.93 2.64 13.46
N LEU A 115 2.37 2.66 12.24
CA LEU A 115 0.97 2.36 12.01
C LEU A 115 0.62 0.95 12.53
N ILE A 116 1.44 -0.05 12.18
CA ILE A 116 1.22 -1.43 12.61
C ILE A 116 1.38 -1.55 14.14
N SER A 117 2.41 -0.93 14.72
CA SER A 117 2.66 -0.91 16.17
C SER A 117 1.47 -0.33 16.94
N ALA A 118 0.84 0.73 16.43
CA ALA A 118 -0.34 1.32 17.04
C ALA A 118 -1.59 0.43 16.91
N ALA A 119 -1.77 -0.25 15.77
CA ALA A 119 -2.98 -1.02 15.48
C ALA A 119 -2.97 -2.43 16.07
N LEU A 120 -1.81 -3.07 16.11
CA LEU A 120 -1.67 -4.50 16.44
C LEU A 120 -2.23 -4.87 17.83
N PRO A 121 -2.01 -4.09 18.91
CA PRO A 121 -2.58 -4.42 20.21
C PRO A 121 -4.11 -4.53 20.21
N GLY A 122 -4.79 -3.60 19.53
CA GLY A 122 -6.24 -3.63 19.40
C GLY A 122 -6.74 -4.80 18.54
N MET A 123 -6.07 -5.11 17.45
CA MET A 123 -6.38 -6.27 16.61
C MET A 123 -6.18 -7.59 17.38
N ALA A 124 -5.07 -7.72 18.08
CA ALA A 124 -4.75 -8.90 18.90
C ALA A 124 -5.77 -9.12 20.03
N ALA A 125 -6.15 -8.06 20.75
CA ALA A 125 -7.16 -8.13 21.81
C ALA A 125 -8.52 -8.62 21.31
N ARG A 126 -8.91 -8.22 20.08
CA ARG A 126 -10.14 -8.71 19.43
C ARG A 126 -9.96 -10.04 18.70
N ARG A 127 -8.72 -10.57 18.63
CA ARG A 127 -8.35 -11.75 17.84
C ARG A 127 -8.84 -11.65 16.40
N ARG A 128 -8.81 -10.45 15.85
CA ARG A 128 -9.33 -10.13 14.51
C ARG A 128 -8.55 -8.95 13.93
N GLY A 129 -7.87 -9.19 12.83
CA GLY A 129 -7.14 -8.16 12.12
C GLY A 129 -6.50 -8.70 10.84
N HIS A 130 -6.32 -7.82 9.88
CA HIS A 130 -5.54 -8.10 8.68
C HIS A 130 -4.76 -6.84 8.29
N VAL A 131 -3.45 -6.95 8.22
CA VAL A 131 -2.57 -5.89 7.72
C VAL A 131 -2.06 -6.30 6.34
N ILE A 132 -2.33 -5.46 5.35
CA ILE A 132 -1.83 -5.61 3.98
C ILE A 132 -0.86 -4.47 3.70
N THR A 133 0.36 -4.79 3.34
CA THR A 133 1.39 -3.81 2.93
C THR A 133 1.53 -3.78 1.42
N LEU A 134 1.83 -2.60 0.86
CA LEU A 134 2.25 -2.44 -0.52
C LEU A 134 3.79 -2.51 -0.59
N GLY A 135 4.27 -3.75 -0.83
CA GLY A 135 5.64 -4.00 -1.21
C GLY A 135 5.96 -3.53 -2.64
N SER A 136 6.74 -4.30 -3.34
CA SER A 136 7.07 -4.14 -4.76
C SER A 136 7.90 -5.34 -5.21
N VAL A 137 7.94 -5.64 -6.49
CA VAL A 137 8.96 -6.53 -7.07
C VAL A 137 10.40 -6.04 -6.77
N SER A 138 10.58 -4.74 -6.51
CA SER A 138 11.86 -4.17 -6.02
C SER A 138 12.24 -4.64 -4.61
N GLY A 139 11.33 -5.22 -3.86
CA GLY A 139 11.59 -5.92 -2.59
C GLY A 139 11.97 -7.39 -2.76
N LEU A 140 11.94 -7.90 -4.00
CA LEU A 140 12.27 -9.28 -4.37
C LEU A 140 13.54 -9.35 -5.19
N TYR A 141 13.65 -8.45 -6.16
CA TYR A 141 14.65 -8.48 -7.22
C TYR A 141 15.41 -7.15 -7.31
N PRO A 142 16.65 -7.14 -7.77
CA PRO A 142 17.36 -5.90 -8.10
C PRO A 142 16.64 -5.14 -9.24
N THR A 143 16.31 -3.87 -9.02
CA THR A 143 15.55 -3.04 -9.97
C THR A 143 16.22 -1.69 -10.28
N GLY A 144 17.51 -1.58 -10.13
CA GLY A 144 18.26 -0.36 -10.51
C GLY A 144 18.10 0.84 -9.54
N SER A 145 17.23 0.79 -8.53
CA SER A 145 17.14 1.81 -7.48
C SER A 145 17.47 1.21 -6.12
N THR A 146 18.72 1.40 -5.68
CA THR A 146 19.19 0.87 -4.39
C THR A 146 18.37 1.38 -3.23
N LEU A 147 18.11 2.69 -3.18
CA LEU A 147 17.40 3.30 -2.05
C LEU A 147 15.94 2.81 -1.97
N TYR A 148 15.21 2.84 -3.07
CA TYR A 148 13.83 2.34 -3.09
C TYR A 148 13.77 0.83 -2.82
N GLY A 149 14.61 0.05 -3.48
CA GLY A 149 14.71 -1.39 -3.26
C GLY A 149 14.97 -1.74 -1.80
N ALA A 150 15.90 -1.04 -1.14
CA ALA A 150 16.18 -1.23 0.28
C ALA A 150 14.93 -1.04 1.15
N THR A 151 14.13 0.03 0.90
CA THR A 151 12.89 0.25 1.66
C THR A 151 11.86 -0.85 1.43
N LYS A 152 11.75 -1.38 0.21
CA LYS A 152 10.79 -2.45 -0.12
C LYS A 152 11.24 -3.83 0.40
N HIS A 153 12.54 -4.10 0.46
CA HIS A 153 13.08 -5.26 1.19
C HIS A 153 12.80 -5.17 2.70
N ALA A 154 12.91 -3.96 3.29
CA ALA A 154 12.57 -3.75 4.69
C ALA A 154 11.10 -4.08 4.98
N VAL A 155 10.15 -3.60 4.15
CA VAL A 155 8.72 -3.91 4.28
C VAL A 155 8.47 -5.42 4.20
N ARG A 156 9.08 -6.10 3.24
CA ARG A 156 8.96 -7.56 3.10
C ARG A 156 9.49 -8.31 4.34
N GLY A 157 10.65 -7.90 4.86
CA GLY A 157 11.24 -8.47 6.08
C GLY A 157 10.35 -8.25 7.30
N MET A 158 9.80 -7.04 7.45
CA MET A 158 8.86 -6.65 8.49
C MET A 158 7.63 -7.58 8.54
N VAL A 159 6.95 -7.77 7.40
CA VAL A 159 5.74 -8.62 7.33
C VAL A 159 6.03 -10.05 7.75
N ARG A 160 7.18 -10.60 7.36
CA ARG A 160 7.58 -11.96 7.75
C ARG A 160 7.81 -12.12 9.25
N ASN A 161 8.45 -11.12 9.89
CA ASN A 161 8.69 -11.14 11.34
C ASN A 161 7.39 -10.93 12.12
N LEU A 162 6.54 -9.97 11.71
CA LEU A 162 5.26 -9.70 12.35
C LEU A 162 4.35 -10.94 12.39
N ARG A 163 4.41 -11.79 11.36
CA ARG A 163 3.68 -13.06 11.37
C ARG A 163 4.13 -14.01 12.49
N ILE A 164 5.42 -13.98 12.85
CA ILE A 164 5.95 -14.78 13.96
C ILE A 164 5.55 -14.16 15.29
N GLU A 165 5.70 -12.84 15.43
CA GLU A 165 5.36 -12.09 16.65
C GLU A 165 3.88 -12.20 17.00
N ALA A 166 2.99 -12.21 15.99
CA ALA A 166 1.54 -12.28 16.16
C ALA A 166 0.96 -13.71 16.12
N LEU A 167 1.79 -14.74 16.22
CA LEU A 167 1.30 -16.13 16.24
C LEU A 167 0.26 -16.35 17.36
N GLY A 168 -0.86 -16.96 16.99
CA GLY A 168 -1.96 -17.23 17.94
C GLY A 168 -2.83 -16.04 18.28
N GLN A 169 -2.55 -14.83 17.75
CA GLN A 169 -3.32 -13.60 18.06
C GLN A 169 -4.49 -13.35 17.11
N GLY A 170 -4.69 -14.18 16.08
CA GLY A 170 -5.78 -14.03 15.10
C GLY A 170 -5.60 -12.88 14.13
N VAL A 171 -4.38 -12.37 13.94
CA VAL A 171 -4.03 -11.31 13.01
C VAL A 171 -3.29 -11.88 11.81
N ARG A 172 -3.70 -11.47 10.61
CA ARG A 172 -3.08 -11.86 9.34
C ARG A 172 -2.18 -10.74 8.80
N PHE A 173 -1.16 -11.11 8.07
CA PHE A 173 -0.24 -10.18 7.40
C PHE A 173 0.00 -10.62 5.97
N THR A 174 -0.21 -9.69 5.03
CA THR A 174 -0.02 -9.91 3.59
C THR A 174 0.89 -8.82 3.02
N ASP A 175 1.84 -9.21 2.17
CA ASP A 175 2.65 -8.27 1.39
C ASP A 175 2.26 -8.39 -0.08
N ILE A 176 1.63 -7.36 -0.65
CA ILE A 176 1.34 -7.29 -2.09
C ILE A 176 2.56 -6.67 -2.77
N GLN A 177 3.08 -7.34 -3.78
CA GLN A 177 4.34 -7.01 -4.45
C GLN A 177 4.10 -6.73 -5.94
N PRO A 178 3.62 -5.51 -6.28
CA PRO A 178 3.33 -5.17 -7.66
C PRO A 178 4.61 -4.98 -8.47
N GLY A 179 4.55 -5.36 -9.73
CA GLY A 179 5.43 -4.88 -10.79
C GLY A 179 5.08 -3.46 -11.22
N ARG A 180 5.18 -3.20 -12.52
CA ARG A 180 4.84 -1.88 -13.06
C ARG A 180 3.33 -1.67 -13.05
N VAL A 181 2.94 -0.52 -12.49
CA VAL A 181 1.53 -0.09 -12.41
C VAL A 181 1.41 1.32 -12.98
N ARG A 182 0.49 1.55 -13.86
CA ARG A 182 0.19 2.86 -14.48
C ARG A 182 -0.41 3.81 -13.45
N THR A 183 0.45 4.58 -12.78
CA THR A 183 0.11 5.53 -11.73
C THR A 183 0.93 6.81 -11.85
N GLU A 184 0.63 7.81 -11.02
CA GLU A 184 1.43 9.04 -10.86
C GLU A 184 2.80 8.78 -10.17
N PHE A 185 3.17 7.53 -9.90
CA PHE A 185 4.38 7.18 -9.12
C PHE A 185 5.65 7.78 -9.71
N TYR A 186 5.85 7.63 -11.03
CA TYR A 186 7.03 8.18 -11.71
C TYR A 186 6.96 9.70 -11.87
N ASP A 187 5.76 10.29 -11.94
CA ASP A 187 5.58 11.74 -12.00
C ASP A 187 6.05 12.44 -10.73
N VAL A 188 5.90 11.77 -9.60
CA VAL A 188 6.33 12.27 -8.30
C VAL A 188 7.80 11.92 -8.03
N ALA A 189 8.24 10.71 -8.39
CA ALA A 189 9.57 10.19 -8.07
C ALA A 189 10.68 10.78 -8.97
N VAL A 190 10.39 11.08 -10.25
CA VAL A 190 11.40 11.48 -11.24
C VAL A 190 11.17 12.93 -11.64
N LYS A 191 12.03 13.84 -11.15
CA LYS A 191 11.93 15.28 -11.43
C LYS A 191 12.31 15.65 -12.86
N ASP A 192 13.28 14.94 -13.45
CA ASP A 192 13.72 15.14 -14.81
C ASP A 192 12.67 14.60 -15.80
N ALA A 193 12.09 15.49 -16.61
CA ALA A 193 11.02 15.14 -17.54
C ALA A 193 11.46 14.11 -18.59
N ALA A 194 12.63 14.28 -19.18
CA ALA A 194 13.13 13.38 -20.22
C ALA A 194 13.41 11.98 -19.69
N LYS A 195 14.01 11.89 -18.48
CA LYS A 195 14.21 10.61 -17.80
C LYS A 195 12.88 9.95 -17.42
N ARG A 196 11.91 10.74 -16.94
CA ARG A 196 10.59 10.25 -16.58
C ARG A 196 9.86 9.67 -17.78
N ASP A 197 9.87 10.37 -18.91
CA ASP A 197 9.21 9.93 -20.13
C ASP A 197 9.88 8.64 -20.67
N ALA A 198 11.20 8.58 -20.70
CA ALA A 198 11.93 7.36 -21.06
C ALA A 198 11.64 6.16 -20.14
N ILE A 199 11.43 6.39 -18.85
CA ILE A 199 11.06 5.32 -17.91
C ILE A 199 9.62 4.84 -18.15
N LYS A 200 8.72 5.72 -18.62
CA LYS A 200 7.33 5.37 -18.91
C LYS A 200 7.16 4.64 -20.24
N GLU A 201 8.06 4.87 -21.20
CA GLU A 201 8.05 4.19 -22.51
C GLU A 201 8.60 2.76 -22.40
N THR A 202 7.82 1.86 -21.85
CA THR A 202 8.24 0.46 -21.66
C THR A 202 7.82 -0.48 -22.76
N GLY A 203 6.85 -0.08 -23.59
CA GLY A 203 6.28 -0.93 -24.64
C GLY A 203 5.42 -2.09 -24.15
N ILE A 204 5.20 -2.20 -22.83
CA ILE A 204 4.36 -3.26 -22.25
C ILE A 204 3.00 -2.70 -21.77
N ASP A 205 2.01 -3.57 -21.70
CA ASP A 205 0.72 -3.25 -21.06
C ASP A 205 0.88 -3.35 -19.51
N GLU A 206 1.09 -2.19 -18.90
CA GLU A 206 1.30 -2.09 -17.44
C GLU A 206 0.01 -2.40 -16.70
N LEU A 207 0.12 -2.94 -15.47
CA LEU A 207 -1.03 -3.13 -14.58
C LEU A 207 -1.78 -1.81 -14.40
N ALA A 208 -3.10 -1.89 -14.37
CA ALA A 208 -3.92 -0.81 -13.87
C ALA A 208 -3.92 -0.80 -12.32
N PRO A 209 -4.16 0.35 -11.67
CA PRO A 209 -4.38 0.40 -10.23
C PRO A 209 -5.46 -0.58 -9.74
N ASP A 210 -6.49 -0.80 -10.56
CA ASP A 210 -7.59 -1.71 -10.26
C ASP A 210 -7.16 -3.18 -10.19
N ASP A 211 -6.17 -3.61 -10.98
CA ASP A 211 -5.63 -4.98 -10.91
C ASP A 211 -5.00 -5.27 -9.53
N VAL A 212 -4.28 -4.28 -8.99
CA VAL A 212 -3.67 -4.38 -7.66
C VAL A 212 -4.73 -4.28 -6.57
N ALA A 213 -5.74 -3.41 -6.74
CA ALA A 213 -6.85 -3.28 -5.81
C ALA A 213 -7.67 -4.58 -5.71
N GLU A 214 -7.88 -5.28 -6.83
CA GLU A 214 -8.55 -6.58 -6.85
C GLU A 214 -7.73 -7.66 -6.13
N ALA A 215 -6.41 -7.67 -6.29
CA ALA A 215 -5.52 -8.56 -5.54
C ALA A 215 -5.61 -8.31 -4.03
N ILE A 216 -5.66 -7.04 -3.60
CA ILE A 216 -5.86 -6.63 -2.21
C ILE A 216 -7.22 -7.12 -1.69
N ARG A 217 -8.30 -6.85 -2.45
CA ARG A 217 -9.66 -7.29 -2.13
C ARG A 217 -9.75 -8.80 -1.97
N TRP A 218 -9.16 -9.55 -2.93
CA TRP A 218 -9.12 -11.01 -2.88
C TRP A 218 -8.39 -11.52 -1.63
N ALA A 219 -7.22 -10.96 -1.29
CA ALA A 219 -6.47 -11.35 -0.09
C ALA A 219 -7.27 -11.03 1.20
N ALA A 220 -7.93 -9.88 1.24
CA ALA A 220 -8.77 -9.47 2.37
C ALA A 220 -9.98 -10.39 2.58
N ALA A 221 -10.57 -10.90 1.49
CA ALA A 221 -11.75 -11.76 1.50
C ALA A 221 -11.48 -13.21 1.93
N GLN A 222 -10.22 -13.62 2.09
CA GLN A 222 -9.91 -14.99 2.50
C GLN A 222 -10.42 -15.29 3.91
N PRO A 223 -10.83 -16.54 4.20
CA PRO A 223 -11.27 -16.96 5.53
C PRO A 223 -10.22 -16.64 6.61
N ALA A 224 -10.67 -16.40 7.84
CA ALA A 224 -9.80 -15.95 8.93
C ALA A 224 -8.60 -16.87 9.23
N HIS A 225 -8.71 -18.17 8.96
CA HIS A 225 -7.63 -19.14 9.15
C HIS A 225 -6.63 -19.18 7.97
N VAL A 226 -6.95 -18.51 6.85
CA VAL A 226 -6.11 -18.45 5.65
C VAL A 226 -5.32 -17.15 5.65
N ASN A 227 -4.01 -17.21 5.74
CA ASN A 227 -3.12 -16.08 5.58
C ASN A 227 -2.39 -16.17 4.23
N VAL A 228 -2.76 -15.32 3.31
CA VAL A 228 -1.97 -15.09 2.08
C VAL A 228 -0.73 -14.28 2.48
N THR A 229 0.43 -14.91 2.51
CA THR A 229 1.64 -14.29 3.06
C THR A 229 2.21 -13.20 2.15
N ALA A 230 2.24 -13.49 0.86
CA ALA A 230 2.71 -12.59 -0.17
C ALA A 230 1.98 -12.89 -1.48
N LEU A 231 1.79 -11.85 -2.28
CA LEU A 231 1.24 -11.96 -3.61
C LEU A 231 2.06 -11.07 -4.55
N GLU A 232 2.82 -11.71 -5.43
CA GLU A 232 3.51 -11.05 -6.53
C GLU A 232 2.56 -10.94 -7.71
N ILE A 233 2.42 -9.73 -8.26
CA ILE A 233 1.58 -9.44 -9.42
C ILE A 233 2.34 -8.50 -10.35
N ALA A 234 2.54 -8.90 -11.59
CA ALA A 234 3.30 -8.15 -12.58
C ALA A 234 2.61 -8.19 -13.95
N PRO A 235 2.85 -7.21 -14.82
CA PRO A 235 2.51 -7.34 -16.23
C PRO A 235 3.06 -8.63 -16.83
N THR A 236 2.34 -9.23 -17.76
CA THR A 236 2.74 -10.49 -18.40
C THR A 236 4.12 -10.38 -19.06
N ASP A 237 4.42 -9.23 -19.65
CA ASP A 237 5.67 -8.99 -20.40
C ASP A 237 6.77 -8.36 -19.55
N GLN A 238 6.58 -8.22 -18.24
CA GLN A 238 7.62 -7.74 -17.34
C GLN A 238 8.52 -8.89 -16.88
N ALA A 239 9.81 -8.83 -17.26
CA ALA A 239 10.81 -9.77 -16.77
C ALA A 239 11.19 -9.51 -15.30
N TYR A 240 11.66 -10.54 -14.60
CA TYR A 240 12.14 -10.44 -13.23
C TYR A 240 13.38 -9.52 -13.12
N GLY A 241 13.39 -8.68 -12.08
CA GLY A 241 14.59 -8.02 -11.57
C GLY A 241 15.21 -6.95 -12.46
N GLY A 242 14.61 -6.54 -13.52
CA GLY A 242 15.16 -5.53 -14.38
C GLY A 242 14.15 -4.92 -15.35
N ALA A 243 14.53 -3.78 -15.88
CA ALA A 243 13.80 -3.14 -16.95
C ALA A 243 14.17 -3.81 -18.31
N ARG A 244 14.05 -5.13 -18.40
CA ARG A 244 14.08 -5.80 -19.70
C ARG A 244 12.65 -6.09 -20.10
N PHE A 245 12.23 -5.35 -21.12
CA PHE A 245 10.98 -5.55 -21.82
C PHE A 245 11.28 -6.19 -23.16
N PRO A 246 10.37 -6.98 -23.74
CA PRO A 246 10.54 -7.47 -25.11
C PRO A 246 10.73 -6.30 -26.07
N GLU A 247 11.64 -6.45 -27.05
CA GLU A 247 11.80 -5.53 -28.18
C GLU A 247 10.65 -5.66 -29.16
#